data_fe228b4467bd8f60e520f9963e7e98ee
#
_entry.id   fe228b4467bd8f60e520f9963e7e98ee
#
_cell.length_a   1.000
_cell.length_b   1.000
_cell.length_c   1.000
_cell.angle_alpha   90.00
_cell.angle_beta   90.00
_cell.angle_gamma   90.00
#
_symmetry.space_group_name_H-M   'P 1'
#
loop_
_entity.id
_entity.type
_entity.pdbx_description
1 polymer ?
#
loop_
_entity_poly.entity_id
_entity_poly.type
_entity_poly.pdbx_seq_one_letter_code
_entity_poly.pdbx_strand_id
1 'polypeptide(L)'
;MPRRFWPRDRRFPLHVHISLLFTLLLLLTGTLLGLFNHRQTTQIIFASSTKLFEQVQQNVQLDLEHTYQPIRQLLSLLALNEASQAGNLPGRLPLLKPFAQALRDNPQMASLYLGDDDGDFFMVRPLRDEAMKLRFSAPDNAAFQVWSIDRSAGDVEAAYLFYDGSLNLISRRARPEEDYDPRTRPWYRRARVDGGQITTAPYVFFASPEVGTTLARRSGLTRVIAADLTLAELSATLTDQRITASSQILLYDPAGNAVAYPDSARLTMMIDGEAILSPARELSPEIDALLADDTGELQQSVLELGKRRWVASRSRLLEGGPQGLFLALLVPEDELLEDAYRMRWQGALITLTTLLLCLPLGWLTSRIVAKPLKALVAEAEAIRRFDFKQPTSGHSPVLEVDQLAVSMKQMKETIASFLEIAASLSAVTRFDTLLERVLEETVGISQAQGGLIYLIDADKGRLEPRGLFLDGQRHDLARHDIPGYEVSAEALPQWLRGPAGGGPSTVLSLGFDQAGDYRSLLRALDSPRVHLVAAGLHN
;
A
#
# COMPACT_ATOMS: atom_id res chain seq x y z
N MET A 1 17.73 45.92 -10.05
CA MET A 1 16.52 46.04 -9.18
C MET A 1 15.29 45.58 -10.00
N PRO A 2 14.72 44.41 -9.76
CA PRO A 2 13.46 44.04 -10.33
C PRO A 2 12.31 44.37 -9.37
N ARG A 3 11.39 45.15 -9.85
CA ARG A 3 10.23 45.68 -9.14
C ARG A 3 9.19 44.57 -8.90
N ARG A 4 8.69 44.60 -7.67
CA ARG A 4 7.54 43.88 -7.10
C ARG A 4 6.35 43.79 -8.06
N PHE A 5 6.04 42.56 -8.48
CA PHE A 5 4.80 42.18 -9.16
C PHE A 5 3.78 41.69 -8.12
N TRP A 6 3.24 42.57 -7.27
CA TRP A 6 2.01 42.30 -6.55
C TRP A 6 1.17 43.58 -6.46
N PRO A 7 0.02 43.62 -7.10
CA PRO A 7 -0.90 44.73 -6.97
C PRO A 7 -1.44 44.77 -5.54
N ARG A 8 -1.21 45.86 -4.86
CA ARG A 8 -1.38 46.08 -3.41
C ARG A 8 -2.84 46.19 -2.93
N ASP A 9 -3.88 46.02 -3.78
CA ASP A 9 -5.26 46.36 -3.45
C ASP A 9 -6.33 45.27 -3.76
N ARG A 10 -5.95 44.02 -4.02
CA ARG A 10 -6.95 42.95 -4.12
C ARG A 10 -7.08 42.19 -2.79
N ARG A 11 -7.93 42.72 -1.90
CA ARG A 11 -8.34 41.99 -0.70
C ARG A 11 -9.37 40.94 -1.11
N PHE A 12 -8.99 39.67 -1.09
CA PHE A 12 -9.92 38.58 -1.35
C PHE A 12 -10.77 38.28 -0.10
N PRO A 13 -12.02 37.87 -0.27
CA PRO A 13 -12.88 37.49 0.86
C PRO A 13 -12.27 36.31 1.66
N LEU A 14 -12.55 36.25 2.97
CA LEU A 14 -12.00 35.24 3.89
C LEU A 14 -12.23 33.80 3.40
N HIS A 15 -13.40 33.51 2.83
CA HIS A 15 -13.71 32.19 2.28
C HIS A 15 -12.76 31.76 1.14
N VAL A 16 -12.26 32.71 0.34
CA VAL A 16 -11.28 32.41 -0.72
C VAL A 16 -9.94 32.00 -0.12
N HIS A 17 -9.46 32.70 0.92
CA HIS A 17 -8.23 32.36 1.60
C HIS A 17 -8.30 31.00 2.29
N ILE A 18 -9.39 30.70 2.99
CA ILE A 18 -9.59 29.41 3.66
C ILE A 18 -9.66 28.28 2.62
N SER A 19 -10.45 28.44 1.55
CA SER A 19 -10.57 27.45 0.49
C SER A 19 -9.23 27.22 -0.24
N LEU A 20 -8.47 28.29 -0.53
CA LEU A 20 -7.16 28.19 -1.16
C LEU A 20 -6.16 27.45 -0.27
N LEU A 21 -6.10 27.78 1.01
CA LEU A 21 -5.22 27.12 1.97
C LEU A 21 -5.54 25.62 2.08
N PHE A 22 -6.84 25.29 2.18
CA PHE A 22 -7.29 23.90 2.26
C PHE A 22 -6.98 23.13 0.98
N THR A 23 -7.19 23.73 -0.18
CA THR A 23 -6.86 23.14 -1.47
C THR A 23 -5.35 22.92 -1.62
N LEU A 24 -4.53 23.91 -1.22
CA LEU A 24 -3.07 23.80 -1.26
C LEU A 24 -2.57 22.68 -0.33
N LEU A 25 -3.13 22.59 0.88
CA LEU A 25 -2.77 21.53 1.84
C LEU A 25 -3.13 20.14 1.30
N LEU A 26 -4.32 19.99 0.72
CA LEU A 26 -4.77 18.73 0.11
C LEU A 26 -3.91 18.33 -1.09
N LEU A 27 -3.57 19.29 -1.96
CA LEU A 27 -2.68 19.04 -3.09
C LEU A 27 -1.27 18.63 -2.61
N LEU A 28 -0.74 19.31 -1.60
CA LEU A 28 0.57 19.01 -1.03
C LEU A 28 0.59 17.60 -0.42
N THR A 29 -0.39 17.28 0.42
CA THR A 29 -0.49 15.96 1.06
C THR A 29 -0.74 14.85 0.04
N GLY A 30 -1.61 15.07 -0.94
CA GLY A 30 -1.88 14.12 -2.02
C GLY A 30 -0.64 13.87 -2.89
N THR A 31 0.12 14.91 -3.22
CA THR A 31 1.37 14.79 -3.99
C THR A 31 2.45 14.06 -3.17
N LEU A 32 2.60 14.39 -1.90
CA LEU A 32 3.60 13.78 -1.02
C LEU A 32 3.30 12.29 -0.82
N LEU A 33 2.03 11.95 -0.59
CA LEU A 33 1.56 10.56 -0.46
C LEU A 33 1.75 9.79 -1.77
N GLY A 34 1.44 10.40 -2.90
CA GLY A 34 1.64 9.82 -4.23
C GLY A 34 3.11 9.52 -4.54
N LEU A 35 4.02 10.45 -4.23
CA LEU A 35 5.46 10.27 -4.39
C LEU A 35 6.01 9.19 -3.43
N PHE A 36 5.56 9.19 -2.19
CA PHE A 36 5.96 8.18 -1.20
C PHE A 36 5.52 6.78 -1.65
N ASN A 37 4.26 6.64 -2.04
CA ASN A 37 3.70 5.37 -2.53
C ASN A 37 4.42 4.87 -3.80
N HIS A 38 4.76 5.78 -4.73
CA HIS A 38 5.51 5.42 -5.93
C HIS A 38 6.89 4.84 -5.62
N ARG A 39 7.66 5.49 -4.72
CA ARG A 39 9.00 4.99 -4.32
C ARG A 39 8.92 3.66 -3.58
N GLN A 40 7.99 3.52 -2.65
CA GLN A 40 7.84 2.32 -1.85
C GLN A 40 7.39 1.12 -2.68
N THR A 41 6.44 1.31 -3.60
CA THR A 41 5.96 0.25 -4.50
C THR A 41 7.08 -0.28 -5.39
N THR A 42 7.90 0.60 -5.97
CA THR A 42 9.02 0.17 -6.84
C THR A 42 10.07 -0.66 -6.07
N GLN A 43 10.43 -0.26 -4.85
CA GLN A 43 11.38 -1.02 -4.02
C GLN A 43 10.85 -2.39 -3.59
N ILE A 44 9.58 -2.48 -3.21
CA ILE A 44 8.94 -3.74 -2.82
C ILE A 44 8.92 -4.72 -3.99
N ILE A 45 8.68 -4.24 -5.20
CA ILE A 45 8.60 -5.08 -6.40
C ILE A 45 9.96 -5.66 -6.76
N PHE A 46 11.03 -4.86 -6.75
CA PHE A 46 12.38 -5.39 -6.99
C PHE A 46 12.77 -6.43 -5.93
N ALA A 47 12.51 -6.17 -4.66
CA ALA A 47 12.75 -7.14 -3.60
C ALA A 47 11.90 -8.42 -3.74
N SER A 48 10.65 -8.29 -4.19
CA SER A 48 9.76 -9.43 -4.45
C SER A 48 10.20 -10.23 -5.66
N SER A 49 10.68 -9.59 -6.73
CA SER A 49 11.19 -10.29 -7.93
C SER A 49 12.46 -11.10 -7.62
N THR A 50 13.37 -10.57 -6.80
CA THR A 50 14.54 -11.32 -6.34
C THR A 50 14.12 -12.60 -5.62
N LYS A 51 13.16 -12.49 -4.70
CA LYS A 51 12.64 -13.64 -3.96
C LYS A 51 11.95 -14.67 -4.86
N LEU A 52 11.20 -14.21 -5.87
CA LEU A 52 10.58 -15.09 -6.87
C LEU A 52 11.64 -15.83 -7.69
N PHE A 53 12.70 -15.16 -8.11
CA PHE A 53 13.80 -15.78 -8.86
C PHE A 53 14.56 -16.82 -8.02
N GLU A 54 14.85 -16.51 -6.75
CA GLU A 54 15.43 -17.45 -5.81
C GLU A 54 14.53 -18.68 -5.62
N GLN A 55 13.21 -18.49 -5.52
CA GLN A 55 12.25 -19.58 -5.38
C GLN A 55 12.24 -20.47 -6.63
N VAL A 56 12.21 -19.89 -7.84
CA VAL A 56 12.30 -20.65 -9.09
C VAL A 56 13.62 -21.41 -9.16
N GLN A 57 14.74 -20.79 -8.80
CA GLN A 57 16.03 -21.45 -8.75
C GLN A 57 16.02 -22.65 -7.79
N GLN A 58 15.48 -22.48 -6.58
CA GLN A 58 15.37 -23.57 -5.59
C GLN A 58 14.48 -24.70 -6.10
N ASN A 59 13.33 -24.38 -6.71
CA ASN A 59 12.44 -25.39 -7.28
C ASN A 59 13.14 -26.20 -8.37
N VAL A 60 13.79 -25.52 -9.31
CA VAL A 60 14.53 -26.20 -10.40
C VAL A 60 15.67 -27.06 -9.84
N GLN A 61 16.36 -26.60 -8.80
CA GLN A 61 17.40 -27.40 -8.15
C GLN A 61 16.83 -28.64 -7.46
N LEU A 62 15.71 -28.52 -6.74
CA LEU A 62 15.02 -29.66 -6.13
C LEU A 62 14.52 -30.66 -7.18
N ASP A 63 13.97 -30.19 -8.30
CA ASP A 63 13.53 -31.07 -9.39
C ASP A 63 14.70 -31.83 -10.03
N LEU A 64 15.86 -31.18 -10.19
CA LEU A 64 17.10 -31.86 -10.59
C LEU A 64 17.50 -32.93 -9.57
N GLU A 65 17.53 -32.62 -8.30
CA GLU A 65 17.86 -33.58 -7.23
C GLU A 65 16.89 -34.75 -7.22
N HIS A 66 15.58 -34.50 -7.29
CA HIS A 66 14.55 -35.54 -7.35
C HIS A 66 14.69 -36.44 -8.57
N THR A 67 15.15 -35.89 -9.70
CA THR A 67 15.39 -36.65 -10.94
C THR A 67 16.65 -37.51 -10.86
N TYR A 68 17.74 -36.93 -10.37
CA TYR A 68 19.06 -37.61 -10.44
C TYR A 68 19.34 -38.54 -9.23
N GLN A 69 18.88 -38.18 -8.03
CA GLN A 69 19.21 -38.89 -6.79
C GLN A 69 18.72 -40.35 -6.79
N PRO A 70 17.45 -40.67 -7.16
CA PRO A 70 17.00 -42.06 -7.23
C PRO A 70 17.81 -42.91 -8.18
N ILE A 71 18.19 -42.36 -9.36
CA ILE A 71 18.95 -43.05 -10.37
C ILE A 71 20.38 -43.34 -9.91
N ARG A 72 20.99 -42.38 -9.17
CA ARG A 72 22.31 -42.60 -8.56
C ARG A 72 22.29 -43.79 -7.59
N GLN A 73 21.26 -43.89 -6.76
CA GLN A 73 21.06 -44.97 -5.82
C GLN A 73 20.84 -46.31 -6.55
N LEU A 74 19.97 -46.28 -7.56
CA LEU A 74 19.68 -47.43 -8.41
C LEU A 74 20.93 -47.99 -9.08
N LEU A 75 21.75 -47.15 -9.74
CA LEU A 75 23.00 -47.55 -10.36
C LEU A 75 23.98 -48.14 -9.34
N SER A 76 23.99 -47.62 -8.12
CA SER A 76 24.84 -48.14 -7.05
C SER A 76 24.45 -49.58 -6.66
N LEU A 77 23.14 -49.85 -6.58
CA LEU A 77 22.62 -51.21 -6.31
C LEU A 77 22.85 -52.15 -7.48
N LEU A 78 22.54 -51.72 -8.70
CA LEU A 78 22.72 -52.54 -9.92
C LEU A 78 24.18 -52.87 -10.21
N ALA A 79 25.12 -51.98 -9.86
CA ALA A 79 26.56 -52.22 -10.02
C ALA A 79 27.07 -53.39 -9.17
N LEU A 80 26.36 -53.76 -8.10
CA LEU A 80 26.70 -54.90 -7.22
C LEU A 80 26.09 -56.23 -7.68
N ASN A 81 25.21 -56.20 -8.71
CA ASN A 81 24.55 -57.41 -9.20
C ASN A 81 25.54 -58.30 -9.97
N GLU A 82 25.58 -59.61 -9.65
CA GLU A 82 26.49 -60.56 -10.29
C GLU A 82 26.30 -60.64 -11.80
N ALA A 83 25.06 -60.53 -12.31
CA ALA A 83 24.79 -60.52 -13.76
C ALA A 83 25.44 -59.33 -14.48
N SER A 84 25.74 -58.23 -13.74
CA SER A 84 26.49 -57.09 -14.27
C SER A 84 27.96 -57.43 -14.53
N GLN A 85 28.44 -58.57 -14.06
CA GLN A 85 29.80 -59.08 -14.27
C GLN A 85 29.89 -60.18 -15.38
N ALA A 86 28.75 -60.57 -15.98
CA ALA A 86 28.71 -61.63 -16.99
C ALA A 86 29.29 -61.17 -18.32
N GLY A 87 30.12 -62.02 -18.94
CA GLY A 87 30.89 -61.75 -20.18
C GLY A 87 30.12 -61.99 -21.47
N ASN A 88 28.89 -62.52 -21.46
CA ASN A 88 28.14 -62.84 -22.66
C ASN A 88 26.64 -62.54 -22.52
N LEU A 89 25.92 -62.50 -23.64
CA LEU A 89 24.50 -62.18 -23.65
C LEU A 89 23.66 -63.09 -22.73
N PRO A 90 23.77 -64.45 -22.74
CA PRO A 90 23.00 -65.30 -21.83
C PRO A 90 23.17 -64.97 -20.35
N GLY A 91 24.42 -64.65 -19.95
CA GLY A 91 24.74 -64.25 -18.59
C GLY A 91 24.21 -62.87 -18.21
N ARG A 92 24.02 -61.95 -19.17
CA ARG A 92 23.48 -60.58 -18.97
C ARG A 92 21.97 -60.53 -19.03
N LEU A 93 21.29 -61.50 -19.68
CA LEU A 93 19.81 -61.51 -19.77
C LEU A 93 19.08 -61.48 -18.40
N PRO A 94 19.58 -62.04 -17.29
CA PRO A 94 18.98 -61.87 -15.99
C PRO A 94 18.80 -60.41 -15.57
N LEU A 95 19.60 -59.45 -16.12
CA LEU A 95 19.44 -58.02 -15.89
C LEU A 95 18.18 -57.43 -16.57
N LEU A 96 17.61 -58.11 -17.57
CA LEU A 96 16.42 -57.58 -18.27
C LEU A 96 15.29 -57.26 -17.29
N LYS A 97 14.98 -58.18 -16.36
CA LYS A 97 13.91 -58.00 -15.42
C LYS A 97 14.13 -56.79 -14.47
N PRO A 98 15.24 -56.65 -13.74
CA PRO A 98 15.49 -55.50 -12.89
C PRO A 98 15.65 -54.22 -13.70
N PHE A 99 16.24 -54.23 -14.90
CA PHE A 99 16.35 -53.05 -15.75
C PHE A 99 14.99 -52.59 -16.26
N ALA A 100 14.14 -53.52 -16.77
CA ALA A 100 12.79 -53.19 -17.21
C ALA A 100 11.94 -52.62 -16.07
N GLN A 101 12.05 -53.17 -14.86
CA GLN A 101 11.32 -52.64 -13.68
C GLN A 101 11.81 -51.23 -13.32
N ALA A 102 13.13 -51.03 -13.28
CA ALA A 102 13.70 -49.73 -13.00
C ALA A 102 13.27 -48.67 -14.04
N LEU A 103 13.18 -49.02 -15.33
CA LEU A 103 12.73 -48.16 -16.42
C LEU A 103 11.22 -47.85 -16.36
N ARG A 104 10.42 -48.77 -15.79
CA ARG A 104 8.99 -48.51 -15.51
C ARG A 104 8.81 -47.54 -14.36
N ASP A 105 9.58 -47.73 -13.29
CA ASP A 105 9.47 -46.93 -12.06
C ASP A 105 10.04 -45.52 -12.23
N ASN A 106 10.91 -45.33 -13.26
CA ASN A 106 11.61 -44.08 -13.54
C ASN A 106 11.42 -43.67 -15.00
N PRO A 107 10.26 -43.02 -15.34
CA PRO A 107 9.96 -42.66 -16.73
C PRO A 107 10.94 -41.68 -17.35
N GLN A 108 11.69 -40.89 -16.57
CA GLN A 108 12.72 -40.00 -17.03
C GLN A 108 13.96 -40.73 -17.57
N MET A 109 14.14 -42.02 -17.30
CA MET A 109 15.21 -42.81 -17.88
C MET A 109 14.88 -43.27 -19.29
N ALA A 110 15.72 -42.89 -20.27
CA ALA A 110 15.62 -43.36 -21.65
C ALA A 110 16.14 -44.78 -21.82
N SER A 111 17.20 -45.15 -21.08
CA SER A 111 17.81 -46.45 -21.17
C SER A 111 18.68 -46.78 -19.96
N LEU A 112 18.90 -48.08 -19.74
CA LEU A 112 19.87 -48.62 -18.79
C LEU A 112 20.81 -49.57 -19.53
N TYR A 113 22.12 -49.48 -19.26
CA TYR A 113 23.10 -50.27 -20.03
C TYR A 113 24.42 -50.52 -19.30
N LEU A 114 25.14 -51.47 -19.83
CA LEU A 114 26.47 -51.85 -19.42
C LEU A 114 27.42 -51.75 -20.60
N GLY A 115 28.65 -51.28 -20.37
CA GLY A 115 29.75 -51.37 -21.30
C GLY A 115 31.00 -51.98 -20.63
N ASP A 116 31.79 -52.70 -21.41
CA ASP A 116 33.01 -53.38 -20.95
C ASP A 116 34.26 -52.86 -21.68
N ASP A 117 35.44 -53.13 -21.11
CA ASP A 117 36.71 -52.76 -21.74
C ASP A 117 37.05 -53.63 -22.99
N ASP A 118 36.41 -54.77 -23.14
CA ASP A 118 36.43 -55.54 -24.39
C ASP A 118 35.57 -54.90 -25.51
N GLY A 119 34.78 -53.87 -25.18
CA GLY A 119 33.88 -53.20 -26.10
C GLY A 119 32.49 -53.84 -26.16
N ASP A 120 32.22 -54.77 -25.28
CA ASP A 120 30.92 -55.37 -25.13
C ASP A 120 29.89 -54.36 -24.64
N PHE A 121 28.63 -54.52 -25.06
CA PHE A 121 27.56 -53.60 -24.71
C PHE A 121 26.24 -54.37 -24.51
N PHE A 122 25.50 -53.98 -23.48
CA PHE A 122 24.16 -54.48 -23.22
C PHE A 122 23.29 -53.37 -22.73
N MET A 123 22.24 -53.03 -23.49
CA MET A 123 21.29 -51.95 -23.19
C MET A 123 19.86 -52.46 -23.16
N VAL A 124 19.07 -51.97 -22.22
CA VAL A 124 17.61 -52.12 -22.22
C VAL A 124 17.00 -50.73 -22.33
N ARG A 125 16.08 -50.55 -23.25
CA ARG A 125 15.29 -49.32 -23.39
C ARG A 125 13.81 -49.63 -23.52
N PRO A 126 12.89 -48.79 -22.93
CA PRO A 126 11.47 -48.92 -23.14
C PRO A 126 11.11 -48.34 -24.51
N LEU A 127 10.13 -48.94 -25.16
CA LEU A 127 9.51 -48.47 -26.41
C LEU A 127 8.16 -47.84 -26.07
N ARG A 128 8.18 -46.56 -25.63
CA ARG A 128 7.06 -45.89 -25.01
C ARG A 128 6.02 -45.36 -26.00
N ASP A 129 6.47 -45.03 -27.22
CA ASP A 129 5.62 -44.43 -28.25
C ASP A 129 5.83 -45.09 -29.63
N GLU A 130 4.93 -44.80 -30.57
CA GLU A 130 4.99 -45.32 -31.91
C GLU A 130 6.19 -44.80 -32.71
N ALA A 131 6.68 -43.56 -32.41
CA ALA A 131 7.83 -42.99 -33.07
C ALA A 131 9.10 -43.79 -32.73
N MET A 132 9.26 -44.23 -31.46
CA MET A 132 10.37 -45.09 -31.05
C MET A 132 10.25 -46.49 -31.68
N LYS A 133 9.04 -47.08 -31.73
CA LYS A 133 8.85 -48.36 -32.39
C LYS A 133 9.19 -48.32 -33.87
N LEU A 134 8.73 -47.29 -34.57
CA LEU A 134 9.08 -47.08 -36.00
C LEU A 134 10.58 -46.91 -36.20
N ARG A 135 11.21 -46.10 -35.37
CA ARG A 135 12.67 -45.81 -35.43
C ARG A 135 13.49 -47.10 -35.37
N PHE A 136 13.16 -47.96 -34.42
CA PHE A 136 13.90 -49.23 -34.25
C PHE A 136 13.27 -50.36 -35.04
N SER A 137 12.27 -50.12 -35.88
CA SER A 137 11.50 -51.12 -36.62
C SER A 137 11.01 -52.25 -35.68
N ALA A 138 10.55 -51.89 -34.51
CA ALA A 138 10.09 -52.80 -33.48
C ALA A 138 8.70 -53.40 -33.87
N PRO A 139 8.37 -54.60 -33.42
CA PRO A 139 7.02 -55.11 -33.50
C PRO A 139 6.02 -54.23 -32.71
N ASP A 140 4.78 -54.14 -33.17
CA ASP A 140 3.73 -53.26 -32.56
C ASP A 140 3.51 -53.55 -31.07
N ASN A 141 3.58 -54.82 -30.66
CA ASN A 141 3.38 -55.27 -29.29
C ASN A 141 4.69 -55.25 -28.45
N ALA A 142 5.79 -54.74 -29.00
CA ALA A 142 7.05 -54.61 -28.26
C ALA A 142 6.96 -53.49 -27.23
N ALA A 143 7.33 -53.78 -26.00
CA ALA A 143 7.44 -52.80 -24.89
C ALA A 143 8.89 -52.45 -24.54
N PHE A 144 9.80 -53.37 -24.76
CA PHE A 144 11.22 -53.19 -24.49
C PHE A 144 12.08 -53.66 -25.64
N GLN A 145 13.19 -52.95 -25.85
CA GLN A 145 14.26 -53.40 -26.74
C GLN A 145 15.50 -53.67 -25.90
N VAL A 146 16.14 -54.82 -26.13
CA VAL A 146 17.51 -55.10 -25.70
C VAL A 146 18.42 -54.91 -26.92
N TRP A 147 19.49 -54.13 -26.74
CA TRP A 147 20.56 -53.99 -27.69
C TRP A 147 21.82 -54.62 -27.09
N SER A 148 22.30 -55.70 -27.74
CA SER A 148 23.46 -56.44 -27.30
C SER A 148 24.55 -56.40 -28.36
N ILE A 149 25.77 -56.15 -27.94
CA ILE A 149 27.00 -56.28 -28.73
C ILE A 149 27.95 -57.15 -27.92
N ASP A 150 28.38 -58.23 -28.52
CA ASP A 150 29.33 -59.19 -27.92
C ASP A 150 30.53 -59.33 -28.86
N ARG A 151 31.70 -59.09 -28.31
CA ARG A 151 33.03 -59.20 -29.05
C ARG A 151 33.89 -60.27 -28.47
N SER A 152 33.43 -61.02 -27.48
CA SER A 152 34.25 -62.04 -26.78
C SER A 152 34.59 -63.25 -27.61
N ALA A 153 33.86 -63.55 -28.68
CA ALA A 153 34.10 -64.71 -29.58
C ALA A 153 35.04 -64.44 -30.81
N GLY A 154 35.59 -63.23 -30.92
CA GLY A 154 36.43 -62.81 -32.06
C GLY A 154 35.62 -62.10 -33.16
N ASP A 155 34.42 -62.51 -33.47
CA ASP A 155 33.51 -61.81 -34.38
C ASP A 155 32.52 -60.98 -33.59
N VAL A 156 32.11 -59.81 -34.13
CA VAL A 156 31.14 -58.92 -33.49
C VAL A 156 29.75 -59.47 -33.70
N GLU A 157 29.14 -60.00 -32.62
CA GLU A 157 27.75 -60.39 -32.62
C GLU A 157 26.87 -59.23 -32.04
N ALA A 158 26.21 -58.45 -32.90
CA ALA A 158 25.28 -57.43 -32.52
C ALA A 158 23.84 -57.80 -32.87
N ALA A 159 22.92 -57.58 -31.94
CA ALA A 159 21.52 -57.88 -32.13
C ALA A 159 20.57 -56.95 -31.33
N TYR A 160 19.40 -56.73 -31.93
CA TYR A 160 18.24 -56.20 -31.23
C TYR A 160 17.31 -57.35 -30.85
N LEU A 161 16.90 -57.41 -29.60
CA LEU A 161 15.87 -58.32 -29.09
C LEU A 161 14.69 -57.51 -28.63
N PHE A 162 13.52 -57.84 -29.08
CA PHE A 162 12.26 -57.14 -28.71
C PHE A 162 11.44 -57.99 -27.75
N TYR A 163 10.97 -57.37 -26.69
CA TYR A 163 10.20 -58.01 -25.62
C TYR A 163 8.85 -57.32 -25.44
N ASP A 164 7.81 -58.12 -25.13
CA ASP A 164 6.52 -57.59 -24.72
C ASP A 164 6.52 -57.03 -23.32
N GLY A 165 5.37 -56.48 -22.87
CA GLY A 165 5.22 -55.96 -21.52
C GLY A 165 5.38 -56.98 -20.39
N SER A 166 5.30 -58.27 -20.67
CA SER A 166 5.57 -59.38 -19.73
C SER A 166 6.99 -59.93 -19.82
N LEU A 167 7.84 -59.29 -20.62
CA LEU A 167 9.24 -59.67 -20.88
C LEU A 167 9.37 -61.04 -21.61
N ASN A 168 8.38 -61.41 -22.44
CA ASN A 168 8.52 -62.51 -23.35
C ASN A 168 9.19 -62.04 -24.64
N LEU A 169 10.16 -62.80 -25.15
CA LEU A 169 10.86 -62.48 -26.39
C LEU A 169 9.89 -62.61 -27.59
N ILE A 170 9.71 -61.50 -28.34
CA ILE A 170 8.90 -61.44 -29.56
C ILE A 170 9.73 -61.76 -30.81
N SER A 171 10.90 -61.07 -30.92
CA SER A 171 11.77 -61.23 -32.10
C SER A 171 13.20 -60.90 -31.76
N ARG A 172 14.16 -61.48 -32.57
CA ARG A 172 15.58 -61.15 -32.54
C ARG A 172 16.01 -60.73 -33.96
N ARG A 173 16.74 -59.62 -34.06
CA ARG A 173 17.23 -59.10 -35.35
C ARG A 173 18.74 -58.87 -35.24
N ALA A 174 19.53 -59.54 -36.07
CA ALA A 174 20.98 -59.34 -36.14
C ALA A 174 21.29 -57.96 -36.71
N ARG A 175 22.39 -57.39 -36.25
CA ARG A 175 22.95 -56.06 -36.63
C ARG A 175 24.42 -56.21 -37.01
N PRO A 176 24.76 -56.86 -38.11
CA PRO A 176 26.19 -57.22 -38.48
C PRO A 176 27.06 -55.98 -38.75
N GLU A 177 26.46 -54.85 -39.14
CA GLU A 177 27.17 -53.58 -39.44
C GLU A 177 27.16 -52.61 -38.23
N GLU A 178 27.06 -53.14 -37.00
CA GLU A 178 27.05 -52.31 -35.80
C GLU A 178 28.44 -51.80 -35.44
N ASP A 179 28.63 -50.48 -35.48
CA ASP A 179 29.90 -49.78 -35.21
C ASP A 179 29.99 -49.14 -33.82
N TYR A 180 28.92 -49.24 -33.03
CA TYR A 180 28.89 -48.66 -31.69
C TYR A 180 29.94 -49.30 -30.78
N ASP A 181 30.82 -48.46 -30.23
CA ASP A 181 31.81 -48.86 -29.23
C ASP A 181 31.65 -48.03 -27.95
N PRO A 182 31.28 -48.66 -26.80
CA PRO A 182 31.10 -47.96 -25.54
C PRO A 182 32.37 -47.24 -25.06
N ARG A 183 33.55 -47.80 -25.40
CA ARG A 183 34.85 -47.26 -24.97
C ARG A 183 35.15 -45.89 -25.54
N THR A 184 34.52 -45.51 -26.65
CA THR A 184 34.69 -44.22 -27.30
C THR A 184 33.79 -43.15 -26.66
N ARG A 185 32.80 -43.55 -25.85
CA ARG A 185 31.76 -42.65 -25.33
C ARG A 185 32.19 -41.91 -24.06
N PRO A 186 31.77 -40.66 -23.89
CA PRO A 186 32.12 -39.81 -22.75
C PRO A 186 31.79 -40.47 -21.40
N TRP A 187 30.60 -41.10 -21.27
CA TRP A 187 30.14 -41.75 -20.06
C TRP A 187 31.07 -42.88 -19.59
N TYR A 188 31.59 -43.69 -20.55
CA TYR A 188 32.48 -44.81 -20.26
C TYR A 188 33.86 -44.31 -19.84
N ARG A 189 34.45 -43.42 -20.67
CA ARG A 189 35.78 -42.87 -20.42
C ARG A 189 35.88 -42.19 -19.06
N ARG A 190 34.92 -41.31 -18.76
CA ARG A 190 34.94 -40.56 -17.50
C ARG A 190 34.74 -41.48 -16.31
N ALA A 191 33.75 -42.41 -16.34
CA ALA A 191 33.49 -43.33 -15.21
C ALA A 191 34.72 -44.25 -14.95
N ARG A 192 35.49 -44.59 -15.98
CA ARG A 192 36.72 -45.38 -15.81
C ARG A 192 37.83 -44.58 -15.14
N VAL A 193 37.98 -43.30 -15.47
CA VAL A 193 39.04 -42.42 -14.90
C VAL A 193 38.68 -42.01 -13.49
N ASP A 194 37.46 -41.51 -13.26
CA ASP A 194 37.03 -40.93 -11.99
C ASP A 194 36.78 -41.99 -10.90
N GLY A 195 36.61 -43.27 -11.31
CA GLY A 195 36.44 -44.43 -10.39
C GLY A 195 35.16 -44.44 -9.55
N GLY A 196 34.44 -43.32 -9.50
CA GLY A 196 33.21 -43.12 -8.77
C GLY A 196 31.96 -43.08 -9.67
N GLN A 197 30.91 -42.51 -9.16
CA GLN A 197 29.73 -42.21 -9.94
C GLN A 197 29.90 -40.82 -10.60
N ILE A 198 29.61 -40.75 -11.87
CA ILE A 198 29.70 -39.52 -12.66
C ILE A 198 28.36 -39.15 -13.27
N THR A 199 28.21 -37.90 -13.63
CA THR A 199 27.18 -37.39 -14.53
C THR A 199 27.87 -36.69 -15.69
N THR A 200 27.49 -37.01 -16.93
CA THR A 200 28.07 -36.34 -18.11
C THR A 200 27.51 -34.92 -18.23
N ALA A 201 28.19 -34.05 -18.96
CA ALA A 201 27.53 -32.88 -19.53
C ALA A 201 26.38 -33.33 -20.44
N PRO A 202 25.34 -32.48 -20.64
CA PRO A 202 24.27 -32.77 -21.59
C PRO A 202 24.83 -32.98 -23.02
N TYR A 203 24.25 -33.93 -23.73
CA TYR A 203 24.58 -34.20 -25.13
C TYR A 203 23.41 -34.87 -25.86
N VAL A 204 23.45 -34.87 -27.18
CA VAL A 204 22.45 -35.60 -27.98
C VAL A 204 22.78 -37.09 -27.95
N PHE A 205 21.82 -37.96 -27.64
CA PHE A 205 22.04 -39.39 -27.56
C PHE A 205 22.33 -39.98 -28.94
N PHE A 206 23.22 -41.00 -29.00
CA PHE A 206 23.61 -41.62 -30.24
C PHE A 206 22.43 -42.27 -31.00
N ALA A 207 21.50 -42.87 -30.29
CA ALA A 207 20.42 -43.62 -30.91
C ALA A 207 19.10 -42.82 -31.03
N SER A 208 19.01 -41.62 -30.43
CA SER A 208 17.83 -40.78 -30.52
C SER A 208 18.24 -39.30 -30.57
N PRO A 209 17.46 -38.40 -31.22
CA PRO A 209 17.75 -36.97 -31.26
C PRO A 209 17.43 -36.27 -29.96
N GLU A 210 17.26 -37.01 -28.88
CA GLU A 210 16.91 -36.47 -27.57
C GLU A 210 18.14 -35.93 -26.86
N VAL A 211 17.99 -34.81 -26.22
CA VAL A 211 18.99 -34.23 -25.33
C VAL A 211 18.90 -34.89 -23.97
N GLY A 212 20.02 -35.31 -23.45
CA GLY A 212 20.04 -35.91 -22.13
C GLY A 212 21.42 -35.92 -21.49
N THR A 213 21.47 -36.47 -20.30
CA THR A 213 22.68 -36.70 -19.53
C THR A 213 22.81 -38.18 -19.23
N THR A 214 24.03 -38.68 -19.11
CA THR A 214 24.27 -40.03 -18.64
C THR A 214 24.83 -40.03 -17.25
N LEU A 215 24.15 -40.74 -16.33
CA LEU A 215 24.76 -41.15 -15.08
C LEU A 215 25.49 -42.48 -15.30
N ALA A 216 26.72 -42.54 -14.90
CA ALA A 216 27.53 -43.74 -15.06
C ALA A 216 28.32 -44.05 -13.78
N ARG A 217 28.47 -45.32 -13.51
CA ARG A 217 29.21 -45.83 -12.37
C ARG A 217 30.05 -47.04 -12.76
N ARG A 218 31.24 -47.11 -12.24
CA ARG A 218 32.07 -48.28 -12.37
C ARG A 218 31.46 -49.49 -11.66
N SER A 219 31.38 -50.63 -12.35
CA SER A 219 30.91 -51.91 -11.86
C SER A 219 32.02 -52.93 -11.99
N GLY A 220 32.69 -53.27 -10.90
CA GLY A 220 33.90 -54.13 -10.96
C GLY A 220 35.13 -53.43 -11.52
N LEU A 221 36.02 -54.20 -12.12
CA LEU A 221 37.32 -53.68 -12.62
C LEU A 221 37.24 -53.08 -14.03
N THR A 222 36.42 -53.66 -14.91
CA THR A 222 36.43 -53.37 -16.35
C THR A 222 35.15 -52.73 -16.85
N ARG A 223 34.05 -52.83 -16.10
CA ARG A 223 32.72 -52.45 -16.53
C ARG A 223 32.24 -51.13 -15.97
N VAL A 224 31.35 -50.54 -16.75
CA VAL A 224 30.62 -49.35 -16.36
C VAL A 224 29.12 -49.61 -16.61
N ILE A 225 28.31 -49.44 -15.58
CA ILE A 225 26.86 -49.39 -15.70
C ILE A 225 26.43 -47.93 -15.84
N ALA A 226 25.44 -47.67 -16.70
CA ALA A 226 24.98 -46.32 -16.97
C ALA A 226 23.51 -46.25 -17.29
N ALA A 227 22.94 -45.09 -17.06
CA ALA A 227 21.55 -44.71 -17.37
C ALA A 227 21.54 -43.41 -18.14
N ASP A 228 20.82 -43.37 -19.26
CA ASP A 228 20.51 -42.14 -19.95
C ASP A 228 19.22 -41.54 -19.37
N LEU A 229 19.29 -40.27 -19.03
CA LEU A 229 18.17 -39.47 -18.59
C LEU A 229 17.86 -38.42 -19.64
N THR A 230 16.62 -38.34 -20.08
CA THR A 230 16.16 -37.25 -20.96
C THR A 230 15.96 -35.97 -20.16
N LEU A 231 16.23 -34.86 -20.78
CA LEU A 231 15.95 -33.53 -20.21
C LEU A 231 14.60 -32.96 -20.69
N ALA A 232 13.82 -33.77 -21.44
CA ALA A 232 12.51 -33.35 -21.91
C ALA A 232 11.54 -33.05 -20.75
N GLU A 233 11.54 -33.89 -19.71
CA GLU A 233 10.74 -33.67 -18.50
C GLU A 233 11.16 -32.40 -17.76
N LEU A 234 12.44 -32.13 -17.69
CA LEU A 234 12.98 -30.89 -17.13
C LEU A 234 12.51 -29.66 -17.92
N SER A 235 12.46 -29.76 -19.25
CA SER A 235 11.93 -28.70 -20.12
C SER A 235 10.43 -28.46 -19.87
N ALA A 236 9.64 -29.51 -19.60
CA ALA A 236 8.25 -29.39 -19.19
C ALA A 236 8.11 -28.69 -17.84
N THR A 237 8.90 -29.10 -16.84
CA THR A 237 8.94 -28.46 -15.52
C THR A 237 9.29 -26.97 -15.63
N LEU A 238 10.26 -26.59 -16.48
CA LEU A 238 10.58 -25.17 -16.70
C LEU A 238 9.37 -24.37 -17.23
N THR A 239 8.49 -25.01 -18.00
CA THR A 239 7.27 -24.36 -18.48
C THR A 239 6.34 -23.99 -17.33
N ASP A 240 6.23 -24.86 -16.33
CA ASP A 240 5.37 -24.65 -15.15
C ASP A 240 5.96 -23.61 -14.17
N GLN A 241 7.29 -23.42 -14.23
CA GLN A 241 7.99 -22.42 -13.40
C GLN A 241 8.01 -21.01 -14.04
N ARG A 242 7.31 -20.77 -15.14
CA ARG A 242 7.20 -19.44 -15.73
C ARG A 242 6.52 -18.48 -14.77
N ILE A 243 7.16 -17.33 -14.54
CA ILE A 243 6.65 -16.29 -13.64
C ILE A 243 5.51 -15.53 -14.31
N THR A 244 5.62 -15.25 -15.61
CA THR A 244 4.60 -14.58 -16.43
C THR A 244 4.46 -15.27 -17.78
N ALA A 245 3.43 -14.92 -18.54
CA ALA A 245 3.16 -15.54 -19.84
C ALA A 245 4.28 -15.37 -20.86
N SER A 246 4.98 -14.24 -20.85
CA SER A 246 6.11 -13.95 -21.76
C SER A 246 7.46 -14.17 -21.11
N SER A 247 7.54 -14.62 -19.85
CA SER A 247 8.82 -14.91 -19.21
C SER A 247 9.55 -16.03 -19.91
N GLN A 248 10.87 -15.90 -19.99
CA GLN A 248 11.75 -16.92 -20.55
C GLN A 248 12.60 -17.55 -19.45
N ILE A 249 12.68 -18.85 -19.49
CA ILE A 249 13.46 -19.65 -18.56
C ILE A 249 14.30 -20.65 -19.36
N LEU A 250 15.57 -20.74 -19.05
CA LEU A 250 16.53 -21.56 -19.78
C LEU A 250 17.55 -22.17 -18.82
N LEU A 251 17.84 -23.46 -19.01
CA LEU A 251 19.04 -24.09 -18.49
C LEU A 251 20.07 -24.20 -19.62
N TYR A 252 21.32 -23.86 -19.36
CA TYR A 252 22.40 -23.96 -20.30
C TYR A 252 23.69 -24.42 -19.62
N ASP A 253 24.62 -25.00 -20.43
CA ASP A 253 25.90 -25.51 -19.96
C ASP A 253 26.99 -24.41 -19.94
N PRO A 254 28.18 -24.69 -19.35
CA PRO A 254 29.31 -23.74 -19.38
C PRO A 254 29.84 -23.42 -20.78
N ALA A 255 29.56 -24.26 -21.78
CA ALA A 255 29.93 -24.01 -23.17
C ALA A 255 28.92 -23.07 -23.88
N GLY A 256 27.81 -22.70 -23.20
CA GLY A 256 26.75 -21.85 -23.73
C GLY A 256 25.72 -22.59 -24.58
N ASN A 257 25.63 -23.92 -24.47
CA ASN A 257 24.60 -24.69 -25.17
C ASN A 257 23.31 -24.79 -24.34
N ALA A 258 22.17 -24.75 -25.01
CA ALA A 258 20.87 -24.92 -24.36
C ALA A 258 20.68 -26.38 -23.92
N VAL A 259 20.28 -26.58 -22.67
CA VAL A 259 20.10 -27.90 -22.05
C VAL A 259 18.63 -28.20 -21.81
N ALA A 260 17.87 -27.24 -21.30
CA ALA A 260 16.42 -27.33 -21.15
C ALA A 260 15.79 -25.97 -21.44
N TYR A 261 14.72 -25.99 -22.20
CA TYR A 261 13.96 -24.81 -22.62
C TYR A 261 12.49 -25.22 -22.81
N PRO A 262 11.50 -24.36 -22.50
CA PRO A 262 10.09 -24.69 -22.67
C PRO A 262 9.70 -25.24 -24.03
N ASP A 263 10.29 -24.72 -25.08
CA ASP A 263 10.17 -25.28 -26.43
C ASP A 263 11.34 -26.25 -26.72
N SER A 264 11.15 -27.51 -26.33
CA SER A 264 12.18 -28.55 -26.44
C SER A 264 12.63 -28.84 -27.91
N ALA A 265 11.79 -28.51 -28.91
CA ALA A 265 12.13 -28.67 -30.31
C ALA A 265 13.31 -27.76 -30.73
N ARG A 266 13.58 -26.68 -30.01
CA ARG A 266 14.64 -25.72 -30.25
C ARG A 266 15.98 -26.08 -29.57
N LEU A 267 16.01 -27.14 -28.76
CA LEU A 267 17.22 -27.58 -28.05
C LEU A 267 18.25 -28.24 -28.98
N THR A 268 17.84 -28.71 -30.13
CA THR A 268 18.72 -29.37 -31.09
C THR A 268 18.62 -28.70 -32.45
N MET A 269 19.78 -28.65 -33.14
CA MET A 269 19.87 -28.23 -34.53
C MET A 269 20.63 -29.29 -35.34
N MET A 270 20.35 -29.33 -36.63
CA MET A 270 21.04 -30.25 -37.55
C MET A 270 22.17 -29.50 -38.25
N ILE A 271 23.40 -29.96 -38.07
CA ILE A 271 24.59 -29.48 -38.81
C ILE A 271 25.23 -30.68 -39.48
N ASP A 272 25.42 -30.60 -40.76
CA ASP A 272 26.01 -31.66 -41.59
C ASP A 272 25.38 -33.06 -41.43
N GLY A 273 24.08 -33.08 -41.10
CA GLY A 273 23.32 -34.31 -40.86
C GLY A 273 23.41 -34.88 -39.45
N GLU A 274 24.17 -34.24 -38.57
CA GLU A 274 24.27 -34.61 -37.17
C GLU A 274 23.44 -33.65 -36.29
N ALA A 275 22.74 -34.22 -35.30
CA ALA A 275 22.01 -33.43 -34.30
C ALA A 275 22.98 -32.95 -33.20
N ILE A 276 23.07 -31.65 -33.03
CA ILE A 276 23.90 -31.04 -31.99
C ILE A 276 23.03 -30.16 -31.09
N LEU A 277 23.56 -29.82 -29.92
CA LEU A 277 22.88 -28.86 -29.01
C LEU A 277 22.86 -27.46 -29.63
N SER A 278 21.72 -26.83 -29.58
CA SER A 278 21.57 -25.44 -30.02
C SER A 278 22.33 -24.49 -29.07
N PRO A 279 23.09 -23.53 -29.60
CA PRO A 279 23.63 -22.45 -28.77
C PRO A 279 22.52 -21.70 -28.09
N ALA A 280 22.62 -21.47 -26.79
CA ALA A 280 21.59 -20.78 -26.00
C ALA A 280 21.27 -19.37 -26.55
N ARG A 281 22.27 -18.69 -27.10
CA ARG A 281 22.13 -17.35 -27.72
C ARG A 281 21.20 -17.33 -28.94
N GLU A 282 21.02 -18.45 -29.61
CA GLU A 282 20.16 -18.54 -30.81
C GLU A 282 18.69 -18.80 -30.49
N LEU A 283 18.35 -19.02 -29.19
CA LEU A 283 16.98 -19.29 -28.78
C LEU A 283 16.11 -18.04 -28.81
N SER A 284 16.64 -16.91 -28.40
CA SER A 284 15.91 -15.65 -28.48
C SER A 284 16.84 -14.43 -28.38
N PRO A 285 16.47 -13.28 -28.94
CA PRO A 285 17.24 -12.05 -28.81
C PRO A 285 17.45 -11.60 -27.35
N GLU A 286 16.49 -11.89 -26.48
CA GLU A 286 16.54 -11.56 -25.05
C GLU A 286 17.59 -12.40 -24.33
N ILE A 287 17.66 -13.68 -24.66
CA ILE A 287 18.68 -14.61 -24.12
C ILE A 287 20.05 -14.21 -24.64
N ASP A 288 20.19 -13.89 -25.93
CA ASP A 288 21.46 -13.45 -26.51
C ASP A 288 21.99 -12.20 -25.79
N ALA A 289 21.11 -11.20 -25.54
CA ALA A 289 21.50 -10.00 -24.83
C ALA A 289 21.93 -10.27 -23.37
N LEU A 290 21.25 -11.20 -22.67
CA LEU A 290 21.63 -11.60 -21.33
C LEU A 290 23.00 -12.30 -21.31
N LEU A 291 23.25 -13.17 -22.27
CA LEU A 291 24.48 -13.95 -22.35
C LEU A 291 25.66 -13.19 -22.98
N ALA A 292 25.39 -12.05 -23.65
CA ALA A 292 26.42 -11.14 -24.14
C ALA A 292 27.11 -10.35 -23.02
N ASP A 293 26.42 -10.17 -21.90
CA ASP A 293 26.95 -9.50 -20.72
C ASP A 293 27.77 -10.48 -19.87
N ASP A 294 29.11 -10.42 -20.01
CA ASP A 294 30.09 -11.36 -19.41
C ASP A 294 30.40 -11.04 -17.92
N THR A 295 29.47 -10.36 -17.21
CA THR A 295 29.70 -9.87 -15.85
C THR A 295 29.62 -10.93 -14.74
N GLY A 296 29.78 -12.21 -15.03
CA GLY A 296 29.80 -13.29 -14.04
C GLY A 296 28.41 -13.71 -13.54
N GLU A 297 28.30 -14.10 -12.28
CA GLU A 297 26.99 -14.38 -11.64
C GLU A 297 26.21 -13.09 -11.44
N LEU A 298 25.23 -12.83 -12.29
CA LEU A 298 24.33 -11.69 -12.17
C LEU A 298 23.17 -12.08 -11.24
N GLN A 299 23.18 -11.58 -10.03
CA GLN A 299 22.04 -11.79 -9.13
C GLN A 299 20.75 -11.20 -9.70
N GLN A 300 20.80 -10.04 -10.32
CA GLN A 300 19.68 -9.42 -11.03
C GLN A 300 20.16 -8.23 -11.87
N SER A 301 19.70 -8.12 -13.11
CA SER A 301 19.95 -6.98 -13.99
C SER A 301 18.69 -6.55 -14.74
N VAL A 302 18.65 -5.30 -15.18
CA VAL A 302 17.60 -4.80 -16.07
C VAL A 302 18.19 -4.61 -17.45
N LEU A 303 17.62 -5.32 -18.43
CA LEU A 303 18.01 -5.23 -19.83
C LEU A 303 16.97 -4.40 -20.60
N GLU A 304 17.43 -3.46 -21.41
CA GLU A 304 16.58 -2.70 -22.32
C GLU A 304 16.71 -3.27 -23.74
N LEU A 305 15.65 -3.93 -24.22
CA LEU A 305 15.60 -4.55 -25.53
C LEU A 305 14.46 -3.94 -26.35
N GLY A 306 14.82 -3.12 -27.30
CA GLY A 306 13.87 -2.38 -28.11
C GLY A 306 13.06 -1.38 -27.28
N LYS A 307 11.75 -1.60 -27.18
CA LYS A 307 10.83 -0.77 -26.36
C LYS A 307 10.46 -1.41 -25.03
N ARG A 308 10.97 -2.60 -24.74
CA ARG A 308 10.58 -3.39 -23.56
C ARG A 308 11.76 -3.56 -22.62
N ARG A 309 11.50 -3.40 -21.33
CA ARG A 309 12.48 -3.64 -20.27
C ARG A 309 12.26 -5.02 -19.70
N TRP A 310 13.36 -5.72 -19.45
CA TRP A 310 13.39 -7.08 -18.93
C TRP A 310 14.15 -7.11 -17.63
N VAL A 311 13.61 -7.76 -16.62
CA VAL A 311 14.33 -8.12 -15.40
C VAL A 311 14.91 -9.50 -15.63
N ALA A 312 16.22 -9.58 -15.61
CA ALA A 312 16.96 -10.80 -15.90
C ALA A 312 17.79 -11.24 -14.70
N SER A 313 17.94 -12.55 -14.54
CA SER A 313 18.81 -13.17 -13.55
C SER A 313 19.56 -14.33 -14.15
N ARG A 314 20.81 -14.49 -13.75
CA ARG A 314 21.67 -15.62 -14.11
C ARG A 314 22.24 -16.21 -12.83
N SER A 315 21.98 -17.47 -12.59
CA SER A 315 22.48 -18.18 -11.41
C SER A 315 23.08 -19.53 -11.78
N ARG A 316 24.12 -19.93 -11.07
CA ARG A 316 24.69 -21.26 -11.18
C ARG A 316 23.91 -22.23 -10.30
N LEU A 317 23.50 -23.36 -10.86
CA LEU A 317 22.89 -24.43 -10.09
C LEU A 317 24.00 -25.23 -9.42
N LEU A 318 24.01 -25.23 -8.11
CA LEU A 318 24.95 -25.96 -7.27
C LEU A 318 24.33 -27.31 -6.91
N GLU A 319 24.99 -28.39 -7.17
CA GLU A 319 24.72 -29.75 -6.70
C GLU A 319 23.41 -30.43 -7.15
N GLY A 320 23.50 -31.66 -7.54
CA GLY A 320 22.39 -32.55 -7.88
C GLY A 320 22.35 -33.05 -9.33
N GLY A 321 22.76 -32.22 -10.30
CA GLY A 321 22.74 -32.51 -11.72
C GLY A 321 24.13 -32.57 -12.34
N PRO A 322 24.23 -32.39 -13.67
CA PRO A 322 25.49 -32.22 -14.39
C PRO A 322 26.25 -31.02 -13.83
N GLN A 323 27.54 -31.18 -13.55
CA GLN A 323 28.35 -30.09 -13.00
C GLN A 323 28.34 -28.88 -13.93
N GLY A 324 27.97 -27.72 -13.37
CA GLY A 324 28.12 -26.43 -14.03
C GLY A 324 26.91 -25.94 -14.84
N LEU A 325 25.69 -26.41 -14.58
CA LEU A 325 24.50 -25.83 -15.22
C LEU A 325 24.23 -24.43 -14.68
N PHE A 326 23.77 -23.58 -15.60
CA PHE A 326 23.30 -22.23 -15.29
C PHE A 326 21.82 -22.10 -15.60
N LEU A 327 21.11 -21.40 -14.71
CA LEU A 327 19.72 -21.00 -14.91
C LEU A 327 19.69 -19.53 -15.34
N ALA A 328 19.06 -19.25 -16.46
CA ALA A 328 18.74 -17.92 -16.93
C ALA A 328 17.23 -17.68 -16.82
N LEU A 329 16.85 -16.59 -16.20
CA LEU A 329 15.47 -16.13 -16.03
C LEU A 329 15.35 -14.72 -16.62
N LEU A 330 14.36 -14.51 -17.48
CA LEU A 330 14.05 -13.20 -18.05
C LEU A 330 12.55 -12.97 -17.94
N VAL A 331 12.15 -11.88 -17.30
CA VAL A 331 10.76 -11.53 -17.09
C VAL A 331 10.53 -10.11 -17.57
N PRO A 332 9.53 -9.85 -18.43
CA PRO A 332 9.20 -8.50 -18.83
C PRO A 332 8.78 -7.66 -17.63
N GLU A 333 9.37 -6.48 -17.49
CA GLU A 333 9.09 -5.57 -16.36
C GLU A 333 7.60 -5.16 -16.32
N ASP A 334 7.01 -4.94 -17.47
CA ASP A 334 5.60 -4.53 -17.59
C ASP A 334 4.63 -5.63 -17.10
N GLU A 335 4.92 -6.91 -17.36
CA GLU A 335 4.14 -8.03 -16.85
C GLU A 335 4.40 -8.27 -15.35
N LEU A 336 5.66 -8.20 -14.93
CA LEU A 336 6.06 -8.33 -13.52
C LEU A 336 5.42 -7.24 -12.65
N LEU A 337 5.25 -6.03 -13.23
CA LEU A 337 4.70 -4.86 -12.56
C LEU A 337 3.20 -4.65 -12.82
N GLU A 338 2.51 -5.53 -13.53
CA GLU A 338 1.10 -5.34 -13.91
C GLU A 338 0.21 -5.05 -12.70
N ASP A 339 0.34 -5.85 -11.64
CA ASP A 339 -0.43 -5.64 -10.41
C ASP A 339 -0.06 -4.33 -9.69
N ALA A 340 1.19 -3.93 -9.74
CA ALA A 340 1.65 -2.67 -9.21
C ALA A 340 1.13 -1.47 -10.00
N TYR A 341 1.12 -1.55 -11.32
CA TYR A 341 0.50 -0.52 -12.16
C TYR A 341 -1.01 -0.43 -11.91
N ARG A 342 -1.68 -1.55 -11.73
CA ARG A 342 -3.10 -1.61 -11.35
C ARG A 342 -3.36 -0.95 -10.00
N MET A 343 -2.58 -1.30 -8.98
CA MET A 343 -2.64 -0.67 -7.64
C MET A 343 -2.36 0.83 -7.71
N ARG A 344 -1.39 1.26 -8.51
CA ARG A 344 -1.06 2.68 -8.72
C ARG A 344 -2.22 3.45 -9.34
N TRP A 345 -2.88 2.90 -10.36
CA TRP A 345 -4.06 3.50 -10.98
C TRP A 345 -5.23 3.58 -10.01
N GLN A 346 -5.49 2.53 -9.23
CA GLN A 346 -6.49 2.53 -8.18
C GLN A 346 -6.19 3.58 -7.11
N GLY A 347 -4.95 3.66 -6.65
CA GLY A 347 -4.51 4.68 -5.70
C GLY A 347 -4.64 6.11 -6.24
N ALA A 348 -4.28 6.34 -7.50
CA ALA A 348 -4.45 7.63 -8.17
C ALA A 348 -5.94 8.00 -8.31
N LEU A 349 -6.79 7.05 -8.64
CA LEU A 349 -8.24 7.24 -8.74
C LEU A 349 -8.85 7.58 -7.37
N ILE A 350 -8.48 6.85 -6.32
CA ILE A 350 -8.91 7.12 -4.94
C ILE A 350 -8.48 8.52 -4.52
N THR A 351 -7.22 8.88 -4.75
CA THR A 351 -6.69 10.21 -4.42
C THR A 351 -7.44 11.31 -5.18
N LEU A 352 -7.68 11.13 -6.48
CA LEU A 352 -8.44 12.07 -7.29
C LEU A 352 -9.90 12.21 -6.81
N THR A 353 -10.55 11.10 -6.52
CA THR A 353 -11.93 11.07 -6.00
C THR A 353 -12.01 11.77 -4.65
N THR A 354 -11.06 11.48 -3.75
CA THR A 354 -10.97 12.15 -2.44
C THR A 354 -10.77 13.65 -2.61
N LEU A 355 -9.88 14.08 -3.51
CA LEU A 355 -9.66 15.50 -3.80
C LEU A 355 -10.93 16.17 -4.32
N LEU A 356 -11.62 15.53 -5.28
CA LEU A 356 -12.88 16.03 -5.85
C LEU A 356 -13.99 16.15 -4.81
N LEU A 357 -14.01 15.26 -3.82
CA LEU A 357 -14.98 15.27 -2.72
C LEU A 357 -14.62 16.32 -1.65
N CYS A 358 -13.35 16.50 -1.35
CA CYS A 358 -12.87 17.44 -0.35
C CYS A 358 -12.93 18.91 -0.81
N LEU A 359 -12.78 19.20 -2.11
CA LEU A 359 -12.87 20.56 -2.65
C LEU A 359 -14.24 21.23 -2.37
N PRO A 360 -15.38 20.63 -2.74
CA PRO A 360 -16.69 21.20 -2.42
C PRO A 360 -16.96 21.25 -0.92
N LEU A 361 -16.48 20.27 -0.14
CA LEU A 361 -16.62 20.27 1.31
C LEU A 361 -15.85 21.43 1.94
N GLY A 362 -14.61 21.68 1.52
CA GLY A 362 -13.82 22.81 1.97
C GLY A 362 -14.41 24.16 1.57
N TRP A 363 -15.03 24.25 0.39
CA TRP A 363 -15.77 25.42 -0.04
C TRP A 363 -17.04 25.64 0.81
N LEU A 364 -17.79 24.57 1.11
CA LEU A 364 -18.99 24.63 1.92
C LEU A 364 -18.67 25.06 3.36
N THR A 365 -17.66 24.45 3.99
CA THR A 365 -17.23 24.80 5.36
C THR A 365 -16.72 26.24 5.42
N SER A 366 -15.94 26.66 4.45
CA SER A 366 -15.46 28.05 4.35
C SER A 366 -16.63 29.04 4.22
N ARG A 367 -17.68 28.68 3.48
CA ARG A 367 -18.89 29.51 3.31
C ARG A 367 -19.72 29.57 4.59
N ILE A 368 -19.80 28.48 5.34
CA ILE A 368 -20.50 28.40 6.63
C ILE A 368 -19.86 29.35 7.65
N VAL A 369 -18.55 29.48 7.67
CA VAL A 369 -17.84 30.40 8.58
C VAL A 369 -17.84 31.83 8.06
N ALA A 370 -17.55 32.04 6.79
CA ALA A 370 -17.36 33.38 6.24
C ALA A 370 -18.67 34.17 6.06
N LYS A 371 -19.80 33.50 5.78
CA LYS A 371 -21.06 34.16 5.56
C LYS A 371 -21.60 34.87 6.82
N PRO A 372 -21.67 34.23 8.00
CA PRO A 372 -22.06 34.91 9.24
C PRO A 372 -21.12 36.05 9.63
N LEU A 373 -19.79 35.85 9.52
CA LEU A 373 -18.81 36.90 9.79
C LEU A 373 -19.02 38.14 8.94
N LYS A 374 -19.32 37.96 7.64
CA LYS A 374 -19.63 39.08 6.75
C LYS A 374 -20.91 39.80 7.17
N ALA A 375 -21.91 39.07 7.65
CA ALA A 375 -23.14 39.66 8.15
C ALA A 375 -22.88 40.50 9.42
N LEU A 376 -22.04 39.99 10.35
CA LEU A 376 -21.65 40.76 11.55
C LEU A 376 -20.85 42.01 11.22
N VAL A 377 -20.00 41.99 10.20
CA VAL A 377 -19.29 43.19 9.72
C VAL A 377 -20.30 44.22 9.18
N ALA A 378 -21.31 43.79 8.42
CA ALA A 378 -22.37 44.68 7.94
C ALA A 378 -23.21 45.26 9.08
N GLU A 379 -23.49 44.47 10.10
CA GLU A 379 -24.21 44.91 11.30
C GLU A 379 -23.41 45.93 12.12
N ALA A 380 -22.08 45.68 12.30
CA ALA A 380 -21.19 46.66 12.93
C ALA A 380 -21.16 47.98 12.15
N GLU A 381 -21.19 47.94 10.85
CA GLU A 381 -21.24 49.14 9.99
C GLU A 381 -22.59 49.86 10.11
N ALA A 382 -23.70 49.13 10.26
CA ALA A 382 -25.03 49.69 10.52
C ALA A 382 -25.09 50.39 11.90
N ILE A 383 -24.52 49.75 12.93
CA ILE A 383 -24.41 50.34 14.27
C ILE A 383 -23.58 51.65 14.22
N ARG A 384 -22.47 51.66 13.47
CA ARG A 384 -21.64 52.85 13.29
C ARG A 384 -22.40 54.02 12.65
N ARG A 385 -23.38 53.71 11.79
CA ARG A 385 -24.25 54.73 11.14
C ARG A 385 -25.52 55.06 11.92
N PHE A 386 -25.66 54.50 13.11
CA PHE A 386 -26.88 54.63 13.96
C PHE A 386 -28.14 54.08 13.29
N ASP A 387 -28.00 53.11 12.38
CA ASP A 387 -29.11 52.39 11.76
C ASP A 387 -29.44 51.13 12.57
N PHE A 388 -30.35 51.22 13.50
CA PHE A 388 -30.74 50.11 14.37
C PHE A 388 -31.95 49.32 13.85
N LYS A 389 -32.55 49.71 12.71
CA LYS A 389 -33.74 49.07 12.14
C LYS A 389 -33.50 47.76 11.45
N GLN A 390 -32.25 47.48 11.07
CA GLN A 390 -31.93 46.24 10.40
C GLN A 390 -32.07 45.03 11.34
N PRO A 391 -32.58 43.88 10.83
CA PRO A 391 -32.68 42.69 11.64
C PRO A 391 -31.29 42.19 12.06
N THR A 392 -31.18 41.72 13.29
CA THR A 392 -29.96 41.11 13.81
C THR A 392 -29.61 39.84 13.03
N SER A 393 -28.32 39.61 12.78
CA SER A 393 -27.81 38.39 12.17
C SER A 393 -28.30 37.17 12.95
N GLY A 394 -28.82 36.15 12.21
CA GLY A 394 -29.28 34.89 12.82
C GLY A 394 -28.15 34.06 13.43
N HIS A 395 -28.50 32.98 14.10
CA HIS A 395 -27.56 32.05 14.75
C HIS A 395 -26.51 31.49 13.76
N SER A 396 -25.28 31.35 14.25
CA SER A 396 -24.20 30.71 13.54
C SER A 396 -23.94 29.28 14.08
N PRO A 397 -23.65 28.27 13.24
CA PRO A 397 -23.23 26.96 13.72
C PRO A 397 -21.85 26.96 14.35
N VAL A 398 -21.08 28.05 14.23
CA VAL A 398 -19.76 28.23 14.84
C VAL A 398 -19.92 28.99 16.15
N LEU A 399 -19.55 28.36 17.27
CA LEU A 399 -19.76 28.85 18.61
C LEU A 399 -19.23 30.29 18.83
N GLU A 400 -18.00 30.56 18.41
CA GLU A 400 -17.33 31.85 18.59
C GLU A 400 -18.03 32.96 17.78
N VAL A 401 -18.53 32.60 16.60
CA VAL A 401 -19.27 33.52 15.74
C VAL A 401 -20.67 33.80 16.32
N ASP A 402 -21.30 32.79 16.89
CA ASP A 402 -22.61 32.94 17.56
C ASP A 402 -22.49 33.79 18.81
N GLN A 403 -21.48 33.55 19.66
CA GLN A 403 -21.17 34.39 20.81
C GLN A 403 -20.93 35.85 20.43
N LEU A 404 -20.17 36.08 19.35
CA LEU A 404 -19.94 37.43 18.83
C LEU A 404 -21.26 38.08 18.36
N ALA A 405 -22.11 37.31 17.67
CA ALA A 405 -23.43 37.79 17.23
C ALA A 405 -24.31 38.21 18.42
N VAL A 406 -24.36 37.39 19.49
CA VAL A 406 -25.10 37.70 20.70
C VAL A 406 -24.57 38.96 21.38
N SER A 407 -23.24 39.08 21.51
CA SER A 407 -22.63 40.27 22.12
C SER A 407 -22.87 41.54 21.31
N MET A 408 -22.81 41.45 19.99
CA MET A 408 -23.15 42.59 19.12
C MET A 408 -24.63 42.99 19.21
N LYS A 409 -25.52 42.00 19.30
CA LYS A 409 -26.95 42.27 19.51
C LYS A 409 -27.19 43.03 20.82
N GLN A 410 -26.59 42.58 21.91
CA GLN A 410 -26.68 43.24 23.21
C GLN A 410 -26.14 44.68 23.15
N MET A 411 -24.97 44.88 22.51
CA MET A 411 -24.41 46.22 22.33
C MET A 411 -25.33 47.12 21.52
N LYS A 412 -25.91 46.62 20.43
CA LYS A 412 -26.88 47.35 19.59
C LYS A 412 -28.11 47.80 20.38
N GLU A 413 -28.72 46.88 21.16
CA GLU A 413 -29.86 47.14 22.00
C GLU A 413 -29.55 48.21 23.08
N THR A 414 -28.39 48.11 23.72
CA THR A 414 -27.93 49.08 24.71
C THR A 414 -27.76 50.47 24.12
N ILE A 415 -27.09 50.59 22.96
CA ILE A 415 -26.88 51.87 22.29
C ILE A 415 -28.21 52.47 21.80
N ALA A 416 -29.11 51.67 21.24
CA ALA A 416 -30.43 52.12 20.80
C ALA A 416 -31.24 52.66 21.94
N SER A 417 -31.31 51.95 23.08
CA SER A 417 -32.01 52.37 24.30
C SER A 417 -31.44 53.68 24.86
N PHE A 418 -30.09 53.81 24.91
CA PHE A 418 -29.45 55.03 25.34
C PHE A 418 -29.82 56.23 24.47
N LEU A 419 -29.85 56.08 23.15
CA LEU A 419 -30.22 57.14 22.24
C LEU A 419 -31.73 57.53 22.35
N GLU A 420 -32.60 56.54 22.59
CA GLU A 420 -34.04 56.79 22.81
C GLU A 420 -34.27 57.61 24.09
N ILE A 421 -33.57 57.29 25.18
CA ILE A 421 -33.56 58.06 26.40
C ILE A 421 -33.08 59.48 26.16
N ALA A 422 -31.94 59.67 25.51
CA ALA A 422 -31.39 60.98 25.20
C ALA A 422 -32.35 61.82 24.36
N ALA A 423 -33.03 61.21 23.38
CA ALA A 423 -34.00 61.89 22.55
C ALA A 423 -35.25 62.28 23.36
N SER A 424 -35.74 61.42 24.28
CA SER A 424 -36.90 61.69 25.10
C SER A 424 -36.64 62.82 26.13
N LEU A 425 -35.41 62.83 26.68
CA LEU A 425 -35.00 63.91 27.59
C LEU A 425 -34.90 65.28 26.88
N SER A 426 -34.40 65.28 25.64
CA SER A 426 -34.27 66.51 24.84
C SER A 426 -35.62 67.11 24.39
N ALA A 427 -36.72 66.35 24.42
CA ALA A 427 -38.05 66.78 24.01
C ALA A 427 -38.87 67.46 25.15
N VAL A 428 -38.39 67.45 26.41
CA VAL A 428 -39.11 67.98 27.58
C VAL A 428 -38.70 69.40 27.82
N THR A 429 -39.68 70.34 27.68
CA THR A 429 -39.48 71.79 27.84
C THR A 429 -39.75 72.30 29.29
N ARG A 430 -40.31 71.49 30.20
CA ARG A 430 -40.55 71.81 31.60
C ARG A 430 -39.64 70.98 32.51
N PHE A 431 -38.91 71.64 33.38
CA PHE A 431 -37.95 71.02 34.27
C PHE A 431 -38.54 69.91 35.16
N ASP A 432 -39.72 70.15 35.74
CA ASP A 432 -40.38 69.14 36.57
C ASP A 432 -40.75 67.87 35.79
N THR A 433 -41.22 68.02 34.55
CA THR A 433 -41.55 66.89 33.68
C THR A 433 -40.32 66.15 33.26
N LEU A 434 -39.18 66.85 33.11
CA LEU A 434 -37.86 66.24 32.83
C LEU A 434 -37.42 65.34 33.98
N LEU A 435 -37.54 65.85 35.25
CA LEU A 435 -37.16 65.10 36.43
C LEU A 435 -37.97 63.82 36.60
N GLU A 436 -39.23 63.90 36.36
CA GLU A 436 -40.18 62.80 36.43
C GLU A 436 -39.83 61.75 35.35
N ARG A 437 -39.48 62.17 34.12
CA ARG A 437 -39.09 61.31 33.05
C ARG A 437 -37.76 60.63 33.31
N VAL A 438 -36.78 61.39 33.85
CA VAL A 438 -35.45 60.82 34.25
C VAL A 438 -35.64 59.72 35.30
N LEU A 439 -36.53 59.96 36.27
CA LEU A 439 -36.80 59.01 37.33
C LEU A 439 -37.44 57.74 36.79
N GLU A 440 -38.45 57.84 35.92
CA GLU A 440 -39.13 56.72 35.29
C GLU A 440 -38.19 55.87 34.46
N GLU A 441 -37.39 56.49 33.58
CA GLU A 441 -36.42 55.82 32.76
C GLU A 441 -35.28 55.16 33.56
N THR A 442 -34.82 55.85 34.63
CA THR A 442 -33.79 55.33 35.53
C THR A 442 -34.26 54.07 36.26
N VAL A 443 -35.52 54.10 36.78
CA VAL A 443 -36.15 52.96 37.43
C VAL A 443 -36.33 51.80 36.44
N GLY A 444 -36.73 52.08 35.18
CA GLY A 444 -36.91 51.10 34.13
C GLY A 444 -35.55 50.41 33.74
N ILE A 445 -34.49 51.17 33.53
CA ILE A 445 -33.18 50.64 33.16
C ILE A 445 -32.56 49.87 34.33
N SER A 446 -32.65 50.37 35.55
CA SER A 446 -32.11 49.69 36.74
C SER A 446 -32.95 48.49 37.17
N GLN A 447 -34.09 48.25 36.54
CA GLN A 447 -35.07 47.24 36.96
C GLN A 447 -35.42 47.32 38.44
N ALA A 448 -35.43 48.53 38.99
CA ALA A 448 -35.75 48.78 40.37
C ALA A 448 -37.28 48.80 40.55
N GLN A 449 -37.76 48.35 41.70
CA GLN A 449 -39.23 48.42 42.06
C GLN A 449 -39.73 49.83 42.26
N GLY A 450 -38.81 50.78 42.55
CA GLY A 450 -39.18 52.16 42.71
C GLY A 450 -37.97 53.08 42.70
N GLY A 451 -38.23 54.38 42.61
CA GLY A 451 -37.23 55.44 42.66
C GLY A 451 -37.78 56.70 43.30
N LEU A 452 -36.90 57.42 43.96
CA LEU A 452 -37.18 58.70 44.58
C LEU A 452 -36.10 59.71 44.19
N ILE A 453 -36.50 60.88 43.68
CA ILE A 453 -35.57 61.92 43.31
C ILE A 453 -35.66 63.10 44.29
N TYR A 454 -34.49 63.53 44.76
CA TYR A 454 -34.33 64.72 45.57
C TYR A 454 -33.60 65.80 44.78
N LEU A 455 -34.00 67.05 45.02
CA LEU A 455 -33.27 68.19 44.51
C LEU A 455 -32.72 69.03 45.70
N ILE A 456 -31.54 69.56 45.50
CA ILE A 456 -30.95 70.53 46.39
C ILE A 456 -31.48 71.91 46.00
N ASP A 457 -32.26 72.53 46.88
CA ASP A 457 -32.63 73.94 46.79
C ASP A 457 -31.47 74.76 47.40
N ALA A 458 -30.63 75.31 46.51
CA ALA A 458 -29.41 76.02 46.93
C ALA A 458 -29.73 77.30 47.71
N ASP A 459 -30.88 77.97 47.47
CA ASP A 459 -31.28 79.17 48.13
C ASP A 459 -31.76 78.93 49.59
N LYS A 460 -32.36 77.74 49.83
CA LYS A 460 -32.82 77.33 51.12
C LYS A 460 -31.90 76.41 51.88
N GLY A 461 -30.86 75.91 51.22
CA GLY A 461 -29.93 74.94 51.81
C GLY A 461 -30.62 73.61 52.18
N ARG A 462 -31.68 73.21 51.45
CA ARG A 462 -32.45 72.00 51.73
C ARG A 462 -32.52 71.06 50.57
N LEU A 463 -32.52 69.77 50.89
CA LEU A 463 -32.77 68.69 49.97
C LEU A 463 -34.27 68.37 50.01
N GLU A 464 -34.98 68.64 48.93
CA GLU A 464 -36.42 68.44 48.83
C GLU A 464 -36.75 67.26 47.88
N PRO A 465 -37.69 66.36 48.26
CA PRO A 465 -38.15 65.31 47.37
C PRO A 465 -39.01 65.95 46.24
N ARG A 466 -38.74 65.53 44.96
CA ARG A 466 -39.42 66.10 43.78
C ARG A 466 -40.17 65.10 42.94
N GLY A 467 -39.91 63.84 43.10
CA GLY A 467 -40.61 62.81 42.37
C GLY A 467 -40.50 61.44 43.03
N LEU A 468 -41.55 60.67 42.99
CA LEU A 468 -41.68 59.33 43.54
C LEU A 468 -42.35 58.43 42.49
N PHE A 469 -41.66 57.28 42.18
CA PHE A 469 -42.13 56.28 41.25
C PHE A 469 -42.07 54.92 41.96
N LEU A 470 -43.17 54.20 42.06
CA LEU A 470 -43.28 52.89 42.71
C LEU A 470 -44.11 51.95 41.84
N ASP A 471 -43.72 50.70 41.70
CA ASP A 471 -44.43 49.63 40.96
C ASP A 471 -44.99 50.07 39.59
N GLY A 472 -44.19 50.79 38.83
CA GLY A 472 -44.54 51.23 37.50
C GLY A 472 -45.47 52.44 37.43
N GLN A 473 -45.78 53.10 38.57
CA GLN A 473 -46.69 54.27 38.66
C GLN A 473 -46.06 55.43 39.43
N ARG A 474 -46.50 56.63 39.08
CA ARG A 474 -46.14 57.85 39.80
C ARG A 474 -47.03 58.02 41.07
N HIS A 475 -46.36 58.33 42.14
CA HIS A 475 -47.03 58.56 43.43
C HIS A 475 -46.88 60.00 43.89
N ASP A 476 -47.94 60.49 44.51
CA ASP A 476 -47.94 61.81 45.13
C ASP A 476 -47.08 61.79 46.41
N LEU A 477 -46.07 62.63 46.44
CA LEU A 477 -45.15 62.75 47.57
C LEU A 477 -45.84 63.06 48.87
N ALA A 478 -46.93 63.84 48.82
CA ALA A 478 -47.74 64.24 50.00
C ALA A 478 -48.43 63.06 50.70
N ARG A 479 -48.66 61.93 49.98
CA ARG A 479 -49.29 60.73 50.54
C ARG A 479 -48.33 59.84 51.32
N HIS A 480 -47.03 60.04 51.11
CA HIS A 480 -46.03 59.16 51.70
C HIS A 480 -45.17 59.82 52.75
N ASP A 481 -45.48 61.12 53.09
CA ASP A 481 -44.81 61.89 54.13
C ASP A 481 -43.29 61.84 54.10
N ILE A 482 -42.74 62.03 52.89
CA ILE A 482 -41.28 61.89 52.60
C ILE A 482 -40.60 63.18 53.09
N PRO A 483 -39.62 63.10 54.00
CA PRO A 483 -39.01 64.29 54.60
C PRO A 483 -38.05 64.97 53.63
N GLY A 484 -37.99 66.29 53.73
CA GLY A 484 -36.88 67.08 53.21
C GLY A 484 -35.80 67.24 54.29
N TYR A 485 -34.53 67.35 53.88
CA TYR A 485 -33.44 67.44 54.81
C TYR A 485 -32.64 68.73 54.61
N GLU A 486 -32.09 69.28 55.70
CA GLU A 486 -31.10 70.36 55.60
C GLU A 486 -29.78 69.77 55.06
N VAL A 487 -29.14 70.49 54.10
CA VAL A 487 -27.90 70.08 53.52
C VAL A 487 -26.75 70.43 54.52
N SER A 488 -26.78 69.78 55.66
CA SER A 488 -25.67 69.82 56.63
C SER A 488 -25.27 68.41 57.00
N ALA A 489 -23.96 68.22 57.27
CA ALA A 489 -23.43 66.88 57.51
C ALA A 489 -24.09 66.15 58.70
N GLU A 490 -24.68 66.89 59.63
CA GLU A 490 -25.33 66.31 60.80
C GLU A 490 -26.84 66.00 60.57
N ALA A 491 -27.52 66.77 59.70
CA ALA A 491 -28.92 66.58 59.40
C ALA A 491 -29.26 65.56 58.32
N LEU A 492 -28.28 65.20 57.46
CA LEU A 492 -28.47 64.23 56.40
C LEU A 492 -28.40 62.79 56.94
N PRO A 493 -29.29 61.90 56.52
CA PRO A 493 -29.17 60.48 56.75
C PRO A 493 -27.81 59.96 56.21
N GLN A 494 -27.25 58.98 56.88
CA GLN A 494 -25.89 58.48 56.56
C GLN A 494 -25.76 58.06 55.10
N TRP A 495 -26.76 57.49 54.47
CA TRP A 495 -26.78 57.02 53.10
C TRP A 495 -26.91 58.15 52.04
N LEU A 496 -27.34 59.34 52.42
CA LEU A 496 -27.36 60.53 51.56
C LEU A 496 -26.15 61.43 51.69
N ARG A 497 -25.37 61.30 52.74
CA ARG A 497 -24.19 62.16 52.99
C ARG A 497 -23.16 62.13 51.88
N GLY A 498 -22.84 60.93 51.38
CA GLY A 498 -21.92 60.77 50.27
C GLY A 498 -22.46 61.31 48.93
N PRO A 499 -23.58 60.83 48.45
CA PRO A 499 -24.19 61.29 47.21
C PRO A 499 -24.56 62.78 47.18
N ALA A 500 -25.09 63.32 48.23
CA ALA A 500 -25.44 64.73 48.29
C ALA A 500 -24.27 65.69 48.29
N GLY A 501 -23.06 65.23 48.68
CA GLY A 501 -21.85 65.99 48.68
C GLY A 501 -20.90 65.72 47.47
N GLY A 502 -21.41 65.05 46.43
CA GLY A 502 -20.57 64.71 45.27
C GLY A 502 -19.66 63.47 45.44
N GLY A 503 -19.91 62.72 46.50
CA GLY A 503 -19.19 61.49 46.78
C GLY A 503 -19.75 60.25 46.05
N PRO A 504 -19.15 59.07 46.25
CA PRO A 504 -19.58 57.83 45.58
C PRO A 504 -20.99 57.41 45.96
N SER A 505 -21.68 56.68 45.09
CA SER A 505 -22.99 56.11 45.37
C SER A 505 -22.98 55.17 46.58
N THR A 506 -24.03 55.20 47.38
CA THR A 506 -24.12 54.39 48.58
C THR A 506 -25.16 53.30 48.37
N VAL A 507 -24.87 52.08 48.79
CA VAL A 507 -25.79 50.95 48.77
C VAL A 507 -26.16 50.61 50.25
N LEU A 508 -27.45 50.55 50.57
CA LEU A 508 -27.93 50.22 51.89
C LEU A 508 -29.07 49.21 51.84
N SER A 509 -29.13 48.31 52.79
CA SER A 509 -30.28 47.41 52.98
C SER A 509 -31.05 47.82 54.21
N LEU A 510 -32.30 48.25 54.04
CA LEU A 510 -33.15 48.70 55.09
C LEU A 510 -34.29 47.70 55.38
N GLY A 511 -34.39 47.24 56.62
CA GLY A 511 -35.56 46.53 57.10
C GLY A 511 -36.64 47.51 57.62
N PHE A 512 -37.87 47.03 57.80
CA PHE A 512 -39.03 47.86 58.24
C PHE A 512 -38.77 48.67 59.54
N ASP A 513 -38.11 48.05 60.50
CA ASP A 513 -37.79 48.71 61.78
C ASP A 513 -36.71 49.80 61.66
N GLN A 514 -35.87 49.72 60.63
CA GLN A 514 -34.74 50.64 60.38
C GLN A 514 -35.09 51.75 59.37
N ALA A 515 -36.26 51.64 58.73
CA ALA A 515 -36.67 52.52 57.65
C ALA A 515 -37.07 53.94 58.11
N GLY A 516 -37.26 54.17 59.41
CA GLY A 516 -37.64 55.52 59.96
C GLY A 516 -38.77 56.15 59.18
N ASP A 517 -38.49 57.33 58.63
CA ASP A 517 -39.48 58.16 57.88
C ASP A 517 -39.92 57.51 56.55
N TYR A 518 -39.20 56.48 56.05
CA TYR A 518 -39.49 55.74 54.78
C TYR A 518 -40.39 54.52 55.02
N ARG A 519 -40.93 54.26 56.17
CA ARG A 519 -41.82 53.13 56.45
C ARG A 519 -43.05 53.10 55.54
N SER A 520 -43.53 54.26 55.15
CA SER A 520 -44.66 54.40 54.23
C SER A 520 -44.32 53.81 52.83
N LEU A 521 -43.07 53.96 52.36
CA LEU A 521 -42.60 53.43 51.10
C LEU A 521 -42.49 51.92 51.15
N LEU A 522 -41.95 51.36 52.26
CA LEU A 522 -41.85 49.90 52.40
C LEU A 522 -43.27 49.26 52.47
N ARG A 523 -44.25 49.92 53.06
CA ARG A 523 -45.61 49.40 52.98
C ARG A 523 -46.24 49.49 51.61
N ALA A 524 -45.88 50.50 50.82
CA ALA A 524 -46.37 50.64 49.45
C ALA A 524 -45.73 49.60 48.51
N LEU A 525 -44.49 49.15 48.79
CA LEU A 525 -43.78 48.11 48.04
C LEU A 525 -44.10 46.69 48.54
N ASP A 526 -44.95 46.53 49.55
CA ASP A 526 -45.30 45.26 50.20
C ASP A 526 -44.08 44.39 50.49
N SER A 527 -42.99 45.03 50.91
CA SER A 527 -41.67 44.35 51.04
C SER A 527 -41.16 44.56 52.50
N PRO A 528 -40.72 43.50 53.19
CA PRO A 528 -40.14 43.57 54.50
C PRO A 528 -38.73 44.19 54.53
N ARG A 529 -38.05 44.25 53.39
CA ARG A 529 -36.74 44.84 53.20
C ARG A 529 -36.62 45.50 51.84
N VAL A 530 -35.86 46.58 51.78
CA VAL A 530 -35.49 47.23 50.51
C VAL A 530 -33.97 47.39 50.41
N HIS A 531 -33.43 47.17 49.21
CA HIS A 531 -32.09 47.56 48.87
C HIS A 531 -32.15 48.91 48.18
N LEU A 532 -31.50 49.88 48.79
CA LEU A 532 -31.49 51.24 48.31
C LEU A 532 -30.12 51.58 47.73
N VAL A 533 -30.10 52.12 46.55
CA VAL A 533 -28.94 52.70 45.94
C VAL A 533 -29.11 54.19 45.82
N ALA A 534 -28.32 54.98 46.53
CA ALA A 534 -28.34 56.42 46.42
C ALA A 534 -27.15 56.91 45.57
N ALA A 535 -27.41 57.67 44.53
CA ALA A 535 -26.42 58.29 43.67
C ALA A 535 -26.65 59.77 43.47
N GLY A 536 -25.61 60.55 43.45
CA GLY A 536 -25.68 61.99 43.16
C GLY A 536 -25.54 62.26 41.69
N LEU A 537 -26.40 63.06 41.10
CA LEU A 537 -26.28 63.65 39.81
C LEU A 537 -25.71 65.05 39.94
N HIS A 538 -24.51 65.26 39.46
CA HIS A 538 -23.79 66.55 39.51
C HIS A 538 -23.62 67.10 38.09
N ASN A 539 -23.64 68.40 37.96
CA ASN A 539 -23.37 69.14 36.73
C ASN A 539 -21.87 69.27 36.51
#